data_a60aec7ee28aaee81c5fa22cf1922df2
#
_entry.id   a60aec7ee28aaee81c5fa22cf1922df2
#
_cell.length_a   1.000
_cell.length_b   1.000
_cell.length_c   1.000
_cell.angle_alpha   90.00
_cell.angle_beta   90.00
_cell.angle_gamma   90.00
#
_symmetry.space_group_name_H-M   'P 1'
#
loop_
_entity.id
_entity.type
_entity.pdbx_description
1 polymer ?
#
loop_
_entity_poly.entity_id
_entity_poly.type
_entity_poly.pdbx_seq_one_letter_code
_entity_poly.pdbx_strand_id
1 'polypeptide(L)'
;MYVEGSGFMNQKAVDGVLSITKAICQRFVYPLLKKTKDPASIAVVGMNSIFSPTKEIQEINRLLGLFGFTKIYYPPGGMSLEQFKDMASVSAITAISFLPKTLVEVEKFAQQFAEKREIDYIKLKIPNTMDAVYEWLQTIGTVLNRTTEAEKLEELEKQSYNKFLQQITTHISNKNYIFAISLPQRYFDPLEIIKMLDEAGMQLQGIVFCEELTKQEQQAHYESLKEKVQTEFYSEAELQKLTADILLTTTPKKCLLPQYCITFRRIGRSGVENFLLKLAETLNDKRKLVYEK
;
A
#
# COMPACT_ATOMS: atom_id res chain seq x y z
N MET A 1 -27.47 -20.53 0.52
CA MET A 1 -27.33 -19.16 -0.01
C MET A 1 -26.49 -19.25 -1.27
N TYR A 2 -27.07 -18.92 -2.41
CA TYR A 2 -26.35 -18.86 -3.68
C TYR A 2 -25.85 -17.42 -3.85
N VAL A 3 -24.56 -17.25 -4.13
CA VAL A 3 -23.96 -15.96 -4.44
C VAL A 3 -23.31 -16.09 -5.80
N GLU A 4 -23.76 -15.31 -6.76
CA GLU A 4 -23.11 -15.24 -8.07
C GLU A 4 -21.70 -14.65 -7.88
N GLY A 5 -20.71 -15.51 -7.97
CA GLY A 5 -19.29 -15.17 -7.82
C GLY A 5 -18.46 -15.59 -9.03
N SER A 6 -19.05 -15.53 -10.25
CA SER A 6 -18.36 -16.02 -11.44
C SER A 6 -17.25 -15.05 -11.88
N GLY A 7 -16.00 -15.34 -11.51
CA GLY A 7 -14.82 -14.70 -12.07
C GLY A 7 -14.61 -14.99 -13.58
N PHE A 8 -15.53 -15.70 -14.24
CA PHE A 8 -15.44 -16.10 -15.64
C PHE A 8 -16.15 -15.19 -16.64
N MET A 9 -17.02 -14.30 -16.17
CA MET A 9 -17.81 -13.42 -17.05
C MET A 9 -17.40 -11.94 -16.86
N ASN A 10 -16.21 -11.54 -17.26
CA ASN A 10 -15.71 -10.15 -17.19
C ASN A 10 -15.75 -9.53 -15.78
N GLN A 11 -16.09 -10.28 -14.76
CA GLN A 11 -16.05 -9.85 -13.36
C GLN A 11 -14.70 -10.23 -12.76
N LYS A 12 -14.09 -9.28 -12.04
CA LYS A 12 -12.83 -9.52 -11.37
C LYS A 12 -13.07 -10.38 -10.13
N ALA A 13 -12.10 -11.22 -9.76
CA ALA A 13 -12.16 -12.04 -8.54
C ALA A 13 -12.56 -11.25 -7.29
N VAL A 14 -12.19 -9.97 -7.25
CA VAL A 14 -12.54 -9.04 -6.15
C VAL A 14 -14.02 -8.72 -6.10
N ASP A 15 -14.71 -8.62 -7.22
CA ASP A 15 -16.16 -8.36 -7.26
C ASP A 15 -16.93 -9.54 -6.67
N GLY A 16 -16.47 -10.78 -6.95
CA GLY A 16 -16.97 -11.98 -6.33
C GLY A 16 -16.76 -12.01 -4.80
N VAL A 17 -15.55 -11.65 -4.36
CA VAL A 17 -15.21 -11.58 -2.94
C VAL A 17 -16.08 -10.55 -2.21
N LEU A 18 -16.27 -9.36 -2.80
CA LEU A 18 -17.12 -8.32 -2.21
C LEU A 18 -18.61 -8.71 -2.21
N SER A 19 -19.09 -9.39 -3.26
CA SER A 19 -20.46 -9.91 -3.34
C SER A 19 -20.73 -10.94 -2.24
N ILE A 20 -19.78 -11.84 -2.00
CA ILE A 20 -19.85 -12.81 -0.90
C ILE A 20 -19.89 -12.08 0.44
N THR A 21 -19.01 -11.09 0.65
CA THR A 21 -18.99 -10.30 1.88
C THR A 21 -20.32 -9.61 2.13
N LYS A 22 -20.89 -8.95 1.11
CA LYS A 22 -22.20 -8.29 1.18
C LYS A 22 -23.31 -9.28 1.57
N ALA A 23 -23.35 -10.44 0.92
CA ALA A 23 -24.37 -11.46 1.16
C ALA A 23 -24.27 -12.04 2.59
N ILE A 24 -23.07 -12.32 3.07
CA ILE A 24 -22.84 -12.78 4.45
C ILE A 24 -23.25 -11.70 5.45
N CYS A 25 -22.86 -10.45 5.21
CA CYS A 25 -23.25 -9.33 6.09
C CYS A 25 -24.78 -9.15 6.13
N GLN A 26 -25.47 -9.22 5.00
CA GLN A 26 -26.92 -9.12 4.95
C GLN A 26 -27.62 -10.21 5.77
N ARG A 27 -27.10 -11.44 5.72
CA ARG A 27 -27.75 -12.57 6.38
C ARG A 27 -27.37 -12.72 7.85
N PHE A 28 -26.15 -12.46 8.23
CA PHE A 28 -25.61 -12.85 9.54
C PHE A 28 -25.11 -11.68 10.40
N VAL A 29 -24.81 -10.53 9.80
CA VAL A 29 -24.28 -9.36 10.54
C VAL A 29 -25.38 -8.33 10.78
N TYR A 30 -26.09 -7.90 9.74
CA TYR A 30 -27.12 -6.87 9.87
C TYR A 30 -28.27 -7.21 10.82
N PRO A 31 -28.74 -8.45 10.94
CA PRO A 31 -29.74 -8.79 11.95
C PRO A 31 -29.24 -8.62 13.39
N LEU A 32 -27.90 -8.54 13.60
CA LEU A 32 -27.26 -8.41 14.92
C LEU A 32 -26.78 -6.98 15.22
N LEU A 33 -27.17 -5.98 14.44
CA LEU A 33 -26.70 -4.59 14.60
C LEU A 33 -27.04 -3.91 15.94
N LYS A 34 -27.88 -4.53 16.77
CA LYS A 34 -28.18 -4.08 18.14
C LYS A 34 -27.11 -4.46 19.18
N LYS A 35 -26.10 -5.25 18.79
CA LYS A 35 -24.99 -5.60 19.69
C LYS A 35 -24.26 -4.33 20.16
N THR A 36 -23.81 -4.33 21.39
CA THR A 36 -22.94 -3.29 21.93
C THR A 36 -21.66 -3.18 21.11
N LYS A 37 -21.23 -1.95 20.83
CA LYS A 37 -19.98 -1.69 20.12
C LYS A 37 -18.80 -2.08 21.02
N ASP A 38 -17.85 -2.81 20.47
CA ASP A 38 -16.57 -3.13 21.13
C ASP A 38 -15.51 -2.12 20.67
N PRO A 39 -15.06 -1.18 21.53
CA PRO A 39 -14.14 -0.13 21.16
C PRO A 39 -12.77 -0.66 20.71
N ALA A 40 -12.43 -1.90 21.06
CA ALA A 40 -11.18 -2.55 20.68
C ALA A 40 -11.28 -3.31 19.35
N SER A 41 -12.37 -3.16 18.59
CA SER A 41 -12.60 -3.92 17.38
C SER A 41 -12.82 -3.05 16.14
N ILE A 42 -12.22 -3.44 15.02
CA ILE A 42 -12.31 -2.78 13.71
C ILE A 42 -12.44 -3.81 12.58
N ALA A 43 -13.16 -3.45 11.52
CA ALA A 43 -13.18 -4.21 10.27
C ALA A 43 -12.31 -3.53 9.20
N VAL A 44 -11.49 -4.29 8.50
CA VAL A 44 -10.65 -3.84 7.37
C VAL A 44 -11.12 -4.56 6.12
N VAL A 45 -11.78 -3.84 5.22
CA VAL A 45 -12.35 -4.40 3.99
C VAL A 45 -11.39 -4.19 2.81
N GLY A 46 -11.34 -5.16 1.90
CA GLY A 46 -10.52 -5.08 0.69
C GLY A 46 -9.15 -5.72 0.81
N MET A 47 -8.64 -5.90 2.03
CA MET A 47 -7.50 -6.77 2.32
C MET A 47 -8.03 -8.07 2.89
N ASN A 48 -7.78 -9.17 2.21
CA ASN A 48 -8.13 -10.47 2.75
C ASN A 48 -6.91 -11.40 2.73
N SER A 49 -6.86 -12.34 3.67
CA SER A 49 -5.73 -13.25 3.87
C SER A 49 -5.45 -14.17 2.66
N ILE A 50 -6.39 -14.29 1.72
CA ILE A 50 -6.21 -15.11 0.51
C ILE A 50 -5.33 -14.39 -0.52
N PHE A 51 -5.45 -13.04 -0.60
CA PHE A 51 -4.77 -12.24 -1.61
C PHE A 51 -3.71 -11.28 -1.05
N SER A 52 -3.64 -11.14 0.28
CA SER A 52 -2.68 -10.26 0.94
C SER A 52 -1.60 -11.08 1.65
N PRO A 53 -0.31 -10.77 1.44
CA PRO A 53 0.76 -11.39 2.17
C PRO A 53 0.61 -11.20 3.69
N THR A 54 1.05 -12.20 4.44
CA THR A 54 0.93 -12.19 5.91
C THR A 54 1.66 -11.01 6.56
N LYS A 55 2.79 -10.59 5.99
CA LYS A 55 3.57 -9.45 6.50
C LYS A 55 2.81 -8.12 6.41
N GLU A 56 2.06 -7.91 5.33
CA GLU A 56 1.24 -6.71 5.15
C GLU A 56 0.11 -6.65 6.18
N ILE A 57 -0.57 -7.77 6.40
CA ILE A 57 -1.60 -7.88 7.43
C ILE A 57 -1.02 -7.66 8.83
N GLN A 58 0.16 -8.22 9.12
CA GLN A 58 0.83 -8.01 10.40
C GLN A 58 1.15 -6.54 10.64
N GLU A 59 1.61 -5.82 9.62
CA GLU A 59 1.93 -4.41 9.77
C GLU A 59 0.67 -3.53 9.91
N ILE A 60 -0.41 -3.83 9.22
CA ILE A 60 -1.70 -3.18 9.45
C ILE A 60 -2.20 -3.45 10.88
N ASN A 61 -2.10 -4.70 11.34
CA ASN A 61 -2.45 -5.04 12.72
C ASN A 61 -1.60 -4.26 13.72
N ARG A 62 -0.31 -4.10 13.46
CA ARG A 62 0.58 -3.29 14.29
C ARG A 62 0.11 -1.83 14.36
N LEU A 63 -0.12 -1.19 13.21
CA LEU A 63 -0.54 0.21 13.13
C LEU A 63 -1.90 0.44 13.81
N LEU A 64 -2.87 -0.42 13.58
CA LEU A 64 -4.17 -0.34 14.24
C LEU A 64 -4.06 -0.65 15.73
N GLY A 65 -3.20 -1.60 16.10
CA GLY A 65 -2.91 -1.95 17.48
C GLY A 65 -2.35 -0.80 18.32
N LEU A 66 -1.64 0.15 17.70
CA LEU A 66 -1.16 1.38 18.36
C LEU A 66 -2.32 2.22 18.94
N PHE A 67 -3.51 2.13 18.37
CA PHE A 67 -4.73 2.80 18.84
C PHE A 67 -5.62 1.88 19.70
N GLY A 68 -5.13 0.69 20.09
CA GLY A 68 -5.84 -0.24 20.96
C GLY A 68 -6.82 -1.16 20.26
N PHE A 69 -6.82 -1.22 18.93
CA PHE A 69 -7.57 -2.23 18.21
C PHE A 69 -6.89 -3.59 18.35
N THR A 70 -7.48 -4.48 19.13
CA THR A 70 -6.97 -5.84 19.37
C THR A 70 -7.74 -6.92 18.63
N LYS A 71 -8.94 -6.58 18.12
CA LYS A 71 -9.79 -7.45 17.33
C LYS A 71 -9.97 -6.85 15.93
N ILE A 72 -9.24 -7.36 14.96
CA ILE A 72 -9.24 -6.85 13.59
C ILE A 72 -9.80 -7.91 12.65
N TYR A 73 -10.89 -7.57 11.96
CA TYR A 73 -11.59 -8.47 11.05
C TYR A 73 -11.30 -8.12 9.60
N TYR A 74 -10.96 -9.13 8.80
CA TYR A 74 -10.63 -9.00 7.37
C TYR A 74 -11.65 -9.75 6.49
N PRO A 75 -12.88 -9.25 6.32
CA PRO A 75 -13.89 -9.94 5.54
C PRO A 75 -13.56 -9.96 4.03
N PRO A 76 -13.82 -11.10 3.34
CA PRO A 76 -14.31 -12.38 3.87
C PRO A 76 -13.17 -13.35 4.21
N GLY A 77 -11.91 -12.95 4.07
CA GLY A 77 -10.77 -13.84 4.07
C GLY A 77 -10.48 -14.49 5.41
N GLY A 78 -10.51 -15.83 5.44
CA GLY A 78 -10.11 -16.62 6.61
C GLY A 78 -11.00 -16.48 7.84
N MET A 79 -12.17 -15.84 7.73
CA MET A 79 -13.09 -15.64 8.84
C MET A 79 -14.08 -16.80 9.00
N SER A 80 -14.29 -17.24 10.23
CA SER A 80 -15.39 -18.13 10.58
C SER A 80 -16.74 -17.37 10.58
N LEU A 81 -17.86 -18.13 10.58
CA LEU A 81 -19.18 -17.52 10.67
C LEU A 81 -19.38 -16.75 11.98
N GLU A 82 -18.78 -17.22 13.08
CA GLU A 82 -18.78 -16.54 14.38
C GLU A 82 -18.06 -15.20 14.30
N GLN A 83 -16.89 -15.15 13.69
CA GLN A 83 -16.15 -13.91 13.46
C GLN A 83 -16.94 -12.92 12.59
N PHE A 84 -17.68 -13.41 11.58
CA PHE A 84 -18.61 -12.56 10.84
C PHE A 84 -19.74 -11.99 11.73
N LYS A 85 -20.31 -12.81 12.60
CA LYS A 85 -21.32 -12.33 13.57
C LYS A 85 -20.74 -11.32 14.56
N ASP A 86 -19.47 -11.49 14.92
CA ASP A 86 -18.76 -10.56 15.81
C ASP A 86 -18.47 -9.20 15.15
N MET A 87 -18.36 -9.14 13.83
CA MET A 87 -18.33 -7.87 13.10
C MET A 87 -19.55 -6.98 13.38
N ALA A 88 -20.68 -7.52 13.84
CA ALA A 88 -21.81 -6.72 14.28
C ALA A 88 -21.49 -5.85 15.53
N SER A 89 -20.39 -6.10 16.22
CA SER A 89 -19.95 -5.33 17.39
C SER A 89 -18.78 -4.38 17.10
N VAL A 90 -18.24 -4.30 15.87
CA VAL A 90 -17.12 -3.39 15.58
C VAL A 90 -17.47 -1.94 15.87
N SER A 91 -16.47 -1.19 16.32
CA SER A 91 -16.58 0.23 16.61
C SER A 91 -16.18 1.12 15.45
N ALA A 92 -15.39 0.60 14.51
CA ALA A 92 -14.95 1.31 13.32
C ALA A 92 -14.81 0.36 12.12
N ILE A 93 -14.76 0.92 10.92
CA ILE A 93 -14.48 0.21 9.68
C ILE A 93 -13.60 1.05 8.77
N THR A 94 -12.69 0.40 8.04
CA THR A 94 -11.88 1.02 6.99
C THR A 94 -11.87 0.17 5.74
N ALA A 95 -11.49 0.79 4.63
CA ALA A 95 -11.31 0.13 3.33
C ALA A 95 -9.87 0.34 2.86
N ILE A 96 -9.19 -0.76 2.50
CA ILE A 96 -7.83 -0.74 1.96
C ILE A 96 -7.77 -1.66 0.75
N SER A 97 -7.29 -1.17 -0.38
CA SER A 97 -7.07 -2.00 -1.56
C SER A 97 -5.92 -1.47 -2.42
N PHE A 98 -5.04 -2.36 -2.86
CA PHE A 98 -3.97 -2.03 -3.80
C PHE A 98 -4.44 -1.77 -5.23
N LEU A 99 -5.72 -2.04 -5.52
CA LEU A 99 -6.29 -1.85 -6.84
C LEU A 99 -7.28 -0.68 -6.82
N PRO A 100 -7.02 0.46 -7.50
CA PRO A 100 -7.87 1.65 -7.44
C PRO A 100 -9.33 1.39 -7.81
N LYS A 101 -9.58 0.56 -8.84
CA LYS A 101 -10.95 0.22 -9.24
C LYS A 101 -11.69 -0.59 -8.17
N THR A 102 -10.97 -1.43 -7.44
CA THR A 102 -11.51 -2.20 -6.33
C THR A 102 -11.74 -1.32 -5.11
N LEU A 103 -10.85 -0.38 -4.85
CA LEU A 103 -10.93 0.52 -3.71
C LEU A 103 -12.28 1.25 -3.69
N VAL A 104 -12.74 1.79 -4.83
CA VAL A 104 -14.02 2.51 -4.93
C VAL A 104 -15.20 1.65 -4.44
N GLU A 105 -15.26 0.38 -4.85
CA GLU A 105 -16.35 -0.52 -4.45
C GLU A 105 -16.26 -0.95 -2.98
N VAL A 106 -15.03 -1.16 -2.49
CA VAL A 106 -14.80 -1.52 -1.08
C VAL A 106 -15.09 -0.33 -0.15
N GLU A 107 -14.69 0.87 -0.54
CA GLU A 107 -15.02 2.11 0.19
C GLU A 107 -16.53 2.31 0.29
N LYS A 108 -17.24 2.17 -0.84
CA LYS A 108 -18.71 2.26 -0.86
C LYS A 108 -19.36 1.24 0.08
N PHE A 109 -18.86 0.01 0.10
CA PHE A 109 -19.37 -1.00 1.02
C PHE A 109 -19.08 -0.62 2.48
N ALA A 110 -17.84 -0.18 2.79
CA ALA A 110 -17.44 0.20 4.14
C ALA A 110 -18.27 1.40 4.67
N GLN A 111 -18.51 2.40 3.83
CA GLN A 111 -19.37 3.55 4.17
C GLN A 111 -20.81 3.10 4.47
N GLN A 112 -21.42 2.29 3.59
CA GLN A 112 -22.76 1.77 3.81
C GLN A 112 -22.87 0.91 5.08
N PHE A 113 -21.82 0.16 5.40
CA PHE A 113 -21.76 -0.62 6.64
C PHE A 113 -21.66 0.32 7.86
N ALA A 114 -20.79 1.34 7.79
CA ALA A 114 -20.62 2.32 8.84
C ALA A 114 -21.93 3.08 9.14
N GLU A 115 -22.63 3.55 8.11
CA GLU A 115 -23.93 4.20 8.22
C GLU A 115 -24.96 3.30 8.91
N LYS A 116 -25.10 2.05 8.45
CA LYS A 116 -26.07 1.09 9.03
C LYS A 116 -25.76 0.71 10.46
N ARG A 117 -24.48 0.72 10.83
CA ARG A 117 -24.00 0.37 12.17
C ARG A 117 -23.89 1.59 13.09
N GLU A 118 -23.94 2.80 12.54
CA GLU A 118 -23.67 4.07 13.26
C GLU A 118 -22.29 4.07 13.90
N ILE A 119 -21.27 3.70 13.12
CA ILE A 119 -19.87 3.65 13.53
C ILE A 119 -19.02 4.53 12.61
N ASP A 120 -17.76 4.77 13.03
CA ASP A 120 -16.84 5.55 12.22
C ASP A 120 -16.36 4.80 10.98
N TYR A 121 -16.43 5.44 9.82
CA TYR A 121 -15.68 5.06 8.64
C TYR A 121 -14.38 5.84 8.63
N ILE A 122 -13.26 5.13 8.76
CA ILE A 122 -11.92 5.73 8.72
C ILE A 122 -11.40 5.60 7.29
N LYS A 123 -11.32 6.74 6.58
CA LYS A 123 -10.78 6.75 5.21
C LYS A 123 -9.27 6.75 5.25
N LEU A 124 -8.66 5.64 4.89
CA LEU A 124 -7.21 5.44 4.90
C LEU A 124 -6.70 5.19 3.48
N LYS A 125 -5.53 5.76 3.17
CA LYS A 125 -4.75 5.36 2.00
C LYS A 125 -3.87 4.15 2.35
N ILE A 126 -3.24 3.52 1.36
CA ILE A 126 -2.25 2.49 1.63
C ILE A 126 -1.01 3.15 2.24
N PRO A 127 -0.54 2.71 3.42
CA PRO A 127 0.64 3.29 4.05
C PRO A 127 1.93 2.69 3.45
N ASN A 128 2.22 3.01 2.18
CA ASN A 128 3.34 2.47 1.40
C ASN A 128 4.62 3.32 1.45
N THR A 129 4.55 4.48 2.09
CA THR A 129 5.68 5.37 2.41
C THR A 129 5.58 5.81 3.85
N MET A 130 6.65 6.43 4.39
CA MET A 130 6.60 6.96 5.76
C MET A 130 5.62 8.13 5.89
N ASP A 131 5.54 9.00 4.90
CA ASP A 131 4.53 10.08 4.88
C ASP A 131 3.11 9.50 4.95
N ALA A 132 2.82 8.45 4.20
CA ALA A 132 1.53 7.78 4.25
C ALA A 132 1.27 7.09 5.61
N VAL A 133 2.30 6.57 6.28
CA VAL A 133 2.20 6.05 7.65
C VAL A 133 1.82 7.17 8.62
N TYR A 134 2.46 8.33 8.52
CA TYR A 134 2.17 9.48 9.38
C TYR A 134 0.74 10.00 9.13
N GLU A 135 0.33 10.14 7.86
CA GLU A 135 -1.04 10.49 7.49
C GLU A 135 -2.06 9.50 8.09
N TRP A 136 -1.71 8.21 8.12
CA TRP A 136 -2.53 7.15 8.72
C TRP A 136 -2.75 7.38 10.22
N LEU A 137 -1.67 7.61 10.96
CA LEU A 137 -1.72 7.83 12.40
C LEU A 137 -2.56 9.07 12.72
N GLN A 138 -2.34 10.17 12.00
CA GLN A 138 -3.09 11.42 12.19
C GLN A 138 -4.58 11.25 11.86
N THR A 139 -4.90 10.55 10.77
CA THR A 139 -6.29 10.30 10.36
C THR A 139 -7.03 9.47 11.41
N ILE A 140 -6.44 8.38 11.90
CA ILE A 140 -7.04 7.55 12.95
C ILE A 140 -7.20 8.35 14.25
N GLY A 141 -6.16 9.09 14.65
CA GLY A 141 -6.20 9.93 15.85
C GLY A 141 -7.30 10.99 15.77
N THR A 142 -7.49 11.61 14.63
CA THR A 142 -8.55 12.61 14.42
C THR A 142 -9.94 11.97 14.53
N VAL A 143 -10.19 10.86 13.84
CA VAL A 143 -11.50 10.18 13.86
C VAL A 143 -11.84 9.66 15.26
N LEU A 144 -10.85 9.17 16.00
CA LEU A 144 -11.04 8.66 17.36
C LEU A 144 -10.98 9.74 18.46
N ASN A 145 -10.82 11.03 18.08
CA ASN A 145 -10.57 12.14 19.03
C ASN A 145 -9.35 11.91 19.95
N ARG A 146 -8.26 11.35 19.38
CA ARG A 146 -7.00 10.99 20.06
C ARG A 146 -5.78 11.62 19.37
N THR A 147 -5.88 12.88 18.96
CA THR A 147 -4.85 13.59 18.17
C THR A 147 -3.50 13.68 18.88
N THR A 148 -3.49 14.00 20.17
CA THR A 148 -2.25 14.06 20.97
C THR A 148 -1.54 12.71 21.05
N GLU A 149 -2.29 11.62 21.05
CA GLU A 149 -1.72 10.27 21.01
C GLU A 149 -1.16 9.96 19.64
N ALA A 150 -1.87 10.33 18.57
CA ALA A 150 -1.39 10.19 17.20
C ALA A 150 -0.07 10.93 16.96
N GLU A 151 0.06 12.16 17.47
CA GLU A 151 1.30 12.94 17.39
C GLU A 151 2.48 12.23 18.09
N LYS A 152 2.24 11.65 19.28
CA LYS A 152 3.27 10.86 19.98
C LYS A 152 3.67 9.61 19.21
N LEU A 153 2.70 8.89 18.63
CA LEU A 153 2.95 7.69 17.85
C LEU A 153 3.71 8.01 16.55
N GLU A 154 3.35 9.10 15.89
CA GLU A 154 4.07 9.61 14.72
C GLU A 154 5.53 9.91 15.05
N GLU A 155 5.78 10.61 16.16
CA GLU A 155 7.15 10.92 16.60
C GLU A 155 7.97 9.63 16.88
N LEU A 156 7.37 8.62 17.50
CA LEU A 156 8.02 7.32 17.72
C LEU A 156 8.35 6.59 16.41
N GLU A 157 7.44 6.63 15.43
CA GLU A 157 7.70 6.06 14.11
C GLU A 157 8.81 6.82 13.38
N LYS A 158 8.82 8.17 13.44
CA LYS A 158 9.88 9.01 12.89
C LYS A 158 11.25 8.69 13.51
N GLN A 159 11.32 8.62 14.82
CA GLN A 159 12.57 8.30 15.52
C GLN A 159 13.10 6.91 15.12
N SER A 160 12.21 5.92 15.04
CA SER A 160 12.55 4.55 14.65
C SER A 160 13.06 4.50 13.21
N TYR A 161 12.38 5.18 12.29
CA TYR A 161 12.74 5.24 10.88
C TYR A 161 14.07 6.02 10.67
N ASN A 162 14.25 7.14 11.34
CA ASN A 162 15.49 7.91 11.26
C ASN A 162 16.71 7.11 11.74
N LYS A 163 16.54 6.31 12.81
CA LYS A 163 17.58 5.40 13.28
C LYS A 163 17.91 4.34 12.24
N PHE A 164 16.92 3.80 11.56
CA PHE A 164 17.11 2.87 10.45
C PHE A 164 17.80 3.56 9.27
N LEU A 165 17.34 4.76 8.87
CA LEU A 165 17.96 5.52 7.78
C LEU A 165 19.46 5.78 8.03
N GLN A 166 19.86 6.16 9.23
CA GLN A 166 21.26 6.35 9.58
C GLN A 166 22.12 5.10 9.33
N GLN A 167 21.56 3.91 9.52
CA GLN A 167 22.25 2.66 9.27
C GLN A 167 22.30 2.33 7.76
N ILE A 168 21.16 2.41 7.07
CA ILE A 168 21.07 2.00 5.68
C ILE A 168 21.77 2.97 4.73
N THR A 169 21.77 4.25 5.03
CA THR A 169 22.43 5.31 4.24
C THR A 169 23.90 5.01 3.99
N THR A 170 24.61 4.40 4.94
CA THR A 170 26.01 4.00 4.75
C THR A 170 26.20 3.01 3.59
N HIS A 171 25.16 2.29 3.19
CA HIS A 171 25.20 1.27 2.14
C HIS A 171 24.69 1.75 0.78
N ILE A 172 23.79 2.76 0.76
CA ILE A 172 23.10 3.17 -0.46
C ILE A 172 23.28 4.65 -0.82
N SER A 173 23.81 5.49 0.08
CA SER A 173 24.02 6.90 -0.23
C SER A 173 25.03 7.10 -1.37
N ASN A 174 24.85 8.17 -2.12
CA ASN A 174 25.62 8.51 -3.32
C ASN A 174 25.58 7.46 -4.43
N LYS A 175 24.65 6.49 -4.37
CA LYS A 175 24.40 5.57 -5.46
C LYS A 175 23.45 6.20 -6.46
N ASN A 176 23.80 6.06 -7.74
CA ASN A 176 23.00 6.56 -8.85
C ASN A 176 21.95 5.55 -9.27
N TYR A 177 20.74 6.00 -9.49
CA TYR A 177 19.69 5.14 -10.01
C TYR A 177 18.94 5.76 -11.19
N ILE A 178 18.44 4.90 -12.06
CA ILE A 178 17.46 5.23 -13.10
C ILE A 178 16.14 4.61 -12.69
N PHE A 179 15.05 5.32 -12.95
CA PHE A 179 13.73 4.84 -12.62
C PHE A 179 12.91 4.55 -13.88
N ALA A 180 12.67 3.27 -14.21
CA ALA A 180 11.87 2.85 -15.33
C ALA A 180 10.40 2.61 -14.92
N ILE A 181 9.53 3.47 -15.38
CA ILE A 181 8.09 3.47 -15.05
C ILE A 181 7.34 2.71 -16.15
N SER A 182 6.74 1.57 -15.79
CA SER A 182 5.93 0.73 -16.69
C SER A 182 4.47 0.58 -16.25
N LEU A 183 4.07 1.21 -15.13
CA LEU A 183 2.71 1.15 -14.62
C LEU A 183 2.02 2.52 -14.67
N PRO A 184 0.73 2.57 -15.01
CA PRO A 184 -0.06 3.79 -14.95
C PRO A 184 -0.07 4.42 -13.55
N GLN A 185 -0.12 5.74 -13.50
CA GLN A 185 -0.12 6.53 -12.26
C GLN A 185 -1.20 6.11 -11.26
N ARG A 186 -2.34 5.64 -11.74
CA ARG A 186 -3.42 5.11 -10.89
C ARG A 186 -3.05 3.90 -10.03
N TYR A 187 -1.96 3.21 -10.35
CA TYR A 187 -1.46 2.06 -9.58
C TYR A 187 -0.26 2.40 -8.70
N PHE A 188 0.41 3.52 -9.02
CA PHE A 188 1.72 3.78 -8.47
C PHE A 188 2.08 5.26 -8.67
N ASP A 189 2.46 5.96 -7.61
CA ASP A 189 3.04 7.30 -7.69
C ASP A 189 4.56 7.22 -7.62
N PRO A 190 5.26 7.46 -8.75
CA PRO A 190 6.73 7.45 -8.77
C PRO A 190 7.36 8.46 -7.81
N LEU A 191 6.70 9.60 -7.59
CA LEU A 191 7.24 10.67 -6.72
C LEU A 191 7.45 10.21 -5.28
N GLU A 192 6.56 9.35 -4.76
CA GLU A 192 6.70 8.79 -3.41
C GLU A 192 7.99 7.96 -3.27
N ILE A 193 8.33 7.17 -4.30
CA ILE A 193 9.55 6.38 -4.31
C ILE A 193 10.79 7.27 -4.45
N ILE A 194 10.73 8.25 -5.36
CA ILE A 194 11.83 9.20 -5.59
C ILE A 194 12.16 9.91 -4.28
N LYS A 195 11.18 10.47 -3.58
CA LYS A 195 11.38 11.12 -2.28
C LYS A 195 12.01 10.21 -1.25
N MET A 196 11.50 8.98 -1.12
CA MET A 196 12.04 8.02 -0.17
C MET A 196 13.51 7.66 -0.46
N LEU A 197 13.89 7.54 -1.73
CA LEU A 197 15.27 7.26 -2.12
C LEU A 197 16.19 8.49 -1.95
N ASP A 198 15.66 9.66 -2.19
CA ASP A 198 16.35 10.94 -1.93
C ASP A 198 16.65 11.10 -0.43
N GLU A 199 15.67 10.83 0.45
CA GLU A 199 15.87 10.78 1.91
C GLU A 199 16.95 9.77 2.31
N ALA A 200 17.06 8.66 1.60
CA ALA A 200 18.10 7.65 1.81
C ALA A 200 19.46 8.02 1.17
N GLY A 201 19.54 9.19 0.53
CA GLY A 201 20.77 9.74 -0.05
C GLY A 201 21.14 9.18 -1.42
N MET A 202 20.23 8.54 -2.12
CA MET A 202 20.45 8.09 -3.51
C MET A 202 20.22 9.23 -4.51
N GLN A 203 20.85 9.14 -5.68
CA GLN A 203 20.80 10.18 -6.70
C GLN A 203 20.08 9.69 -7.96
N LEU A 204 18.96 10.33 -8.29
CA LEU A 204 18.22 10.06 -9.51
C LEU A 204 18.97 10.63 -10.73
N GLN A 205 19.30 9.75 -11.67
CA GLN A 205 20.00 10.13 -12.92
C GLN A 205 19.03 10.31 -14.09
N GLY A 206 17.86 9.68 -14.04
CA GLY A 206 16.88 9.79 -15.10
C GLY A 206 15.64 8.97 -14.87
N ILE A 207 14.56 9.35 -15.56
CA ILE A 207 13.29 8.64 -15.57
C ILE A 207 13.05 8.12 -16.97
N VAL A 208 12.77 6.82 -17.08
CA VAL A 208 12.46 6.15 -18.34
C VAL A 208 10.99 5.80 -18.40
N PHE A 209 10.28 6.25 -19.42
CA PHE A 209 8.91 5.80 -19.69
C PHE A 209 8.93 4.57 -20.55
N CYS A 210 8.37 3.49 -20.04
CA CYS A 210 8.37 2.19 -20.69
C CYS A 210 7.26 2.07 -21.74
N GLU A 211 7.48 1.19 -22.72
CA GLU A 211 6.55 0.97 -23.84
C GLU A 211 5.22 0.34 -23.43
N GLU A 212 5.13 -0.28 -22.23
CA GLU A 212 3.89 -0.77 -21.66
C GLU A 212 2.88 0.35 -21.32
N LEU A 213 3.36 1.58 -21.19
CA LEU A 213 2.51 2.75 -20.99
C LEU A 213 1.99 3.28 -22.33
N THR A 214 0.72 3.59 -22.39
CA THR A 214 0.16 4.39 -23.48
C THR A 214 0.77 5.80 -23.48
N LYS A 215 0.76 6.48 -24.62
CA LYS A 215 1.23 7.89 -24.70
C LYS A 215 0.53 8.82 -23.72
N GLN A 216 -0.76 8.59 -23.47
CA GLN A 216 -1.53 9.37 -22.49
C GLN A 216 -1.04 9.12 -21.05
N GLU A 217 -0.71 7.89 -20.70
CA GLU A 217 -0.17 7.53 -19.40
C GLU A 217 1.25 8.06 -19.19
N GLN A 218 2.11 8.00 -20.24
CA GLN A 218 3.43 8.62 -20.20
C GLN A 218 3.32 10.13 -19.99
N GLN A 219 2.42 10.82 -20.71
CA GLN A 219 2.19 12.25 -20.54
C GLN A 219 1.68 12.57 -19.14
N ALA A 220 0.77 11.78 -18.58
CA ALA A 220 0.27 11.98 -17.22
C ALA A 220 1.39 11.89 -16.17
N HIS A 221 2.30 10.91 -16.29
CA HIS A 221 3.47 10.81 -15.44
C HIS A 221 4.42 12.00 -15.62
N TYR A 222 4.71 12.37 -16.88
CA TYR A 222 5.57 13.51 -17.17
C TYR A 222 5.06 14.80 -16.53
N GLU A 223 3.76 15.13 -16.70
CA GLU A 223 3.15 16.32 -16.12
C GLU A 223 3.19 16.32 -14.58
N SER A 224 3.08 15.16 -13.96
CA SER A 224 3.13 15.05 -12.50
C SER A 224 4.53 15.19 -11.91
N LEU A 225 5.56 14.93 -12.70
CA LEU A 225 6.97 14.85 -12.25
C LEU A 225 7.81 16.03 -12.68
N LYS A 226 7.60 16.62 -13.87
CA LYS A 226 8.47 17.61 -14.50
C LYS A 226 8.79 18.84 -13.65
N GLU A 227 7.87 19.27 -12.78
CA GLU A 227 8.05 20.43 -11.89
C GLU A 227 8.58 20.03 -10.50
N LYS A 228 8.54 18.74 -10.19
CA LYS A 228 8.85 18.23 -8.84
C LYS A 228 10.19 17.51 -8.76
N VAL A 229 10.72 17.10 -9.92
CA VAL A 229 11.96 16.34 -10.00
C VAL A 229 12.89 16.95 -11.02
N GLN A 230 14.10 17.29 -10.58
CA GLN A 230 15.15 17.85 -11.46
C GLN A 230 15.93 16.69 -12.08
N THR A 231 15.42 16.14 -13.19
CA THR A 231 16.08 15.06 -13.93
C THR A 231 15.65 15.05 -15.38
N GLU A 232 16.35 14.29 -16.20
CA GLU A 232 16.00 14.08 -17.60
C GLU A 232 15.01 12.92 -17.75
N PHE A 233 14.20 13.00 -18.80
CA PHE A 233 13.18 11.99 -19.13
C PHE A 233 13.54 11.32 -20.45
N TYR A 234 13.52 10.01 -20.47
CA TYR A 234 13.95 9.17 -21.58
C TYR A 234 12.86 8.21 -22.05
N SER A 235 12.97 7.75 -23.26
CA SER A 235 12.22 6.60 -23.79
C SER A 235 12.92 5.29 -23.40
N GLU A 236 12.21 4.18 -23.46
CA GLU A 236 12.80 2.85 -23.20
C GLU A 236 13.92 2.49 -24.16
N ALA A 237 13.83 2.95 -25.42
CA ALA A 237 14.87 2.74 -26.44
C ALA A 237 16.23 3.36 -26.07
N GLU A 238 16.23 4.40 -25.23
CA GLU A 238 17.44 5.09 -24.77
C GLU A 238 18.08 4.41 -23.56
N LEU A 239 17.37 3.51 -22.88
CA LEU A 239 17.82 2.85 -21.64
C LEU A 239 19.19 2.19 -21.77
N GLN A 240 19.51 1.64 -22.96
CA GLN A 240 20.79 0.98 -23.21
C GLN A 240 22.00 1.91 -23.21
N LYS A 241 21.79 3.22 -23.35
CA LYS A 241 22.84 4.25 -23.37
C LYS A 241 23.06 4.87 -22.00
N LEU A 242 22.15 4.61 -21.06
CA LEU A 242 22.19 5.23 -19.74
C LEU A 242 23.11 4.42 -18.80
N THR A 243 23.72 5.13 -17.86
CA THR A 243 24.60 4.54 -16.85
C THR A 243 24.12 4.91 -15.44
N ALA A 244 24.07 3.92 -14.57
CA ALA A 244 23.77 4.08 -13.16
C ALA A 244 24.27 2.85 -12.38
N ASP A 245 24.25 2.94 -11.04
CA ASP A 245 24.54 1.77 -10.20
C ASP A 245 23.42 0.73 -10.26
N ILE A 246 22.16 1.19 -10.46
CA ILE A 246 20.99 0.31 -10.49
C ILE A 246 19.83 0.90 -11.32
N LEU A 247 19.08 0.03 -11.96
CA LEU A 247 17.78 0.33 -12.56
C LEU A 247 16.67 -0.10 -11.59
N LEU A 248 15.86 0.84 -11.16
CA LEU A 248 14.60 0.57 -10.48
C LEU A 248 13.49 0.45 -11.51
N THR A 249 12.74 -0.62 -11.46
CA THR A 249 11.69 -0.88 -12.46
C THR A 249 10.53 -1.65 -11.84
N THR A 250 9.35 -1.59 -12.45
CA THR A 250 8.19 -2.39 -12.05
C THR A 250 8.08 -3.68 -12.87
N THR A 251 8.77 -3.76 -14.02
CA THR A 251 8.89 -4.95 -14.89
C THR A 251 10.32 -5.09 -15.38
N PRO A 252 10.88 -6.32 -15.46
CA PRO A 252 12.24 -6.52 -15.94
C PRO A 252 12.48 -5.94 -17.33
N LYS A 253 13.63 -5.32 -17.53
CA LYS A 253 14.04 -4.68 -18.78
C LYS A 253 15.28 -5.33 -19.40
N LYS A 254 15.39 -5.29 -20.72
CA LYS A 254 16.58 -5.75 -21.44
C LYS A 254 17.65 -4.67 -21.40
N CYS A 255 18.49 -4.65 -20.38
CA CYS A 255 19.64 -3.75 -20.27
C CYS A 255 20.78 -4.41 -19.49
N LEU A 256 21.95 -3.75 -19.45
CA LEU A 256 23.13 -4.23 -18.76
C LEU A 256 23.19 -3.83 -17.28
N LEU A 257 22.34 -2.89 -16.86
CA LEU A 257 22.30 -2.42 -15.48
C LEU A 257 21.78 -3.52 -14.54
N PRO A 258 22.31 -3.61 -13.32
CA PRO A 258 21.64 -4.34 -12.24
C PRO A 258 20.22 -3.81 -12.07
N GLN A 259 19.25 -4.69 -11.83
CA GLN A 259 17.84 -4.30 -11.77
C GLN A 259 17.22 -4.72 -10.46
N TYR A 260 16.46 -3.80 -9.87
CA TYR A 260 15.59 -4.08 -8.75
C TYR A 260 14.13 -3.87 -9.17
N CYS A 261 13.37 -4.96 -9.17
CA CYS A 261 11.95 -4.90 -9.52
C CYS A 261 11.14 -4.51 -8.28
N ILE A 262 10.61 -3.30 -8.32
CA ILE A 262 9.80 -2.72 -7.25
C ILE A 262 8.42 -3.36 -7.26
N THR A 263 7.94 -3.80 -6.10
CA THR A 263 6.53 -4.09 -5.89
C THR A 263 5.87 -2.90 -5.19
N PHE A 264 4.60 -2.67 -5.49
CA PHE A 264 3.80 -1.61 -4.85
C PHE A 264 3.05 -2.11 -3.59
N ARG A 265 3.37 -3.31 -3.14
CA ARG A 265 2.75 -3.93 -1.95
C ARG A 265 3.56 -3.72 -0.67
N ARG A 266 4.12 -2.53 -0.50
CA ARG A 266 4.76 -2.15 0.75
C ARG A 266 3.71 -1.61 1.69
N ILE A 267 3.77 -2.00 2.96
CA ILE A 267 2.87 -1.49 3.99
C ILE A 267 3.67 -1.14 5.23
N GLY A 268 3.45 0.07 5.70
CA GLY A 268 3.98 0.58 6.93
C GLY A 268 5.50 0.73 6.93
N ARG A 269 6.04 1.07 8.09
CA ARG A 269 7.49 1.25 8.29
C ARG A 269 8.26 -0.02 7.94
N SER A 270 7.81 -1.17 8.36
CA SER A 270 8.50 -2.44 8.07
C SER A 270 8.57 -2.75 6.56
N GLY A 271 7.56 -2.36 5.79
CA GLY A 271 7.56 -2.48 4.34
C GLY A 271 8.57 -1.56 3.67
N VAL A 272 8.67 -0.31 4.14
CA VAL A 272 9.65 0.67 3.66
C VAL A 272 11.09 0.24 4.01
N GLU A 273 11.32 -0.16 5.26
CA GLU A 273 12.63 -0.64 5.71
C GLU A 273 13.10 -1.87 4.91
N ASN A 274 12.21 -2.84 4.70
CA ASN A 274 12.52 -4.04 3.93
C ASN A 274 12.85 -3.73 2.46
N PHE A 275 12.16 -2.75 1.86
CA PHE A 275 12.48 -2.29 0.51
C PHE A 275 13.90 -1.73 0.43
N LEU A 276 14.28 -0.82 1.33
CA LEU A 276 15.61 -0.21 1.34
C LEU A 276 16.72 -1.22 1.66
N LEU A 277 16.47 -2.17 2.57
CA LEU A 277 17.41 -3.27 2.86
C LEU A 277 17.69 -4.12 1.62
N LYS A 278 16.65 -4.55 0.92
CA LYS A 278 16.81 -5.36 -0.30
C LYS A 278 17.45 -4.59 -1.44
N LEU A 279 17.19 -3.29 -1.52
CA LEU A 279 17.88 -2.43 -2.48
C LEU A 279 19.38 -2.38 -2.17
N ALA A 280 19.76 -2.21 -0.90
CA ALA A 280 21.15 -2.26 -0.48
C ALA A 280 21.82 -3.61 -0.75
N GLU A 281 21.12 -4.72 -0.50
CA GLU A 281 21.58 -6.07 -0.85
C GLU A 281 21.82 -6.19 -2.37
N THR A 282 20.90 -5.68 -3.19
CA THR A 282 21.02 -5.72 -4.65
C THR A 282 22.21 -4.91 -5.16
N LEU A 283 22.47 -3.74 -4.57
CA LEU A 283 23.63 -2.92 -4.91
C LEU A 283 24.96 -3.58 -4.55
N ASN A 284 24.99 -4.40 -3.49
CA ASN A 284 26.15 -5.13 -3.03
C ASN A 284 26.33 -6.51 -3.69
N ASP A 285 25.24 -7.08 -4.20
CA ASP A 285 25.23 -8.38 -4.88
C ASP A 285 25.32 -8.15 -6.39
N LYS A 286 26.40 -8.54 -7.01
CA LYS A 286 26.63 -8.39 -8.45
C LYS A 286 25.64 -9.15 -9.35
N ARG A 287 24.52 -9.68 -8.83
CA ARG A 287 23.44 -10.28 -9.60
C ARG A 287 22.72 -9.22 -10.45
N LYS A 288 22.41 -9.57 -11.71
CA LYS A 288 21.84 -8.63 -12.67
C LYS A 288 20.34 -8.35 -12.48
N LEU A 289 19.62 -9.16 -11.70
CA LEU A 289 18.18 -9.01 -11.48
C LEU A 289 17.78 -9.57 -10.12
N VAL A 290 17.12 -8.74 -9.32
CA VAL A 290 16.53 -9.10 -8.03
C VAL A 290 15.08 -8.66 -7.99
N TYR A 291 14.21 -9.53 -7.52
CA TYR A 291 12.80 -9.23 -7.27
C TYR A 291 12.57 -8.97 -5.79
N GLU A 292 11.78 -7.96 -5.50
CA GLU A 292 11.21 -7.78 -4.17
C GLU A 292 10.24 -8.95 -3.87
N LYS A 293 10.52 -9.74 -2.83
CA LYS A 293 9.72 -10.89 -2.41
C LYS A 293 8.76 -10.52 -1.29
#